data_9d4b4ea5f98fcb20baeca1010187cca9
#
_entry.id   9d4b4ea5f98fcb20baeca1010187cca9
#
_cell.length_a   1.000
_cell.length_b   1.000
_cell.length_c   1.000
_cell.angle_alpha   90.00
_cell.angle_beta   90.00
_cell.angle_gamma   90.00
#
_symmetry.space_group_name_H-M   'P 1'
#
loop_
_entity.id
_entity.type
_entity.pdbx_description
1 polymer ?
#
loop_
_entity_poly.entity_id
_entity_poly.type
_entity_poly.pdbx_seq_one_letter_code
_entity_poly.pdbx_strand_id
1 'polypeptide(L)'
;MFRLRRIYAILILAALPARAESAALDLLEAGIAEFNAAYQTWDGTRFERACDTLRRAATNSPPALTNYYWLGVAEFHRLLQIENRPDRKVDRRAADQARDAAISAFSTALKIDSYHAESHALLGTLYGMKIDGNILKAIRYGPTVEKHREAAIVLGSKNPRVQYLLGVCKLHTAKNQTALRNALDTLLDALRLFEAEARTTGGALEPRWGYATCLTFTGRCHELLGQPSDAEQFYRKALAVHPADHLAKEGLKRVTTINK
;
A
#
# COMPACT_ATOMS: atom_id res chain seq x y z
N MET A 1 -50.09 -32.09 7.38
CA MET A 1 -49.31 -31.63 6.23
C MET A 1 -48.86 -30.15 6.32
N PHE A 2 -49.32 -29.33 7.25
CA PHE A 2 -48.99 -27.87 7.35
C PHE A 2 -47.74 -27.52 8.17
N ARG A 3 -47.18 -28.45 8.98
CA ARG A 3 -46.00 -28.16 9.82
C ARG A 3 -44.64 -28.30 9.10
N LEU A 4 -44.53 -29.13 8.08
CA LEU A 4 -43.25 -29.31 7.34
C LEU A 4 -42.91 -28.13 6.42
N ARG A 5 -43.89 -27.47 5.82
CA ARG A 5 -43.62 -26.32 4.92
C ARG A 5 -43.02 -25.08 5.61
N ARG A 6 -43.37 -24.85 6.89
CA ARG A 6 -42.82 -23.73 7.68
C ARG A 6 -41.36 -23.92 8.08
N ILE A 7 -40.94 -25.16 8.33
CA ILE A 7 -39.56 -25.48 8.70
C ILE A 7 -38.61 -25.31 7.51
N TYR A 8 -39.03 -25.70 6.30
CA TYR A 8 -38.23 -25.51 5.08
C TYR A 8 -38.07 -24.01 4.71
N ALA A 9 -39.07 -23.19 4.91
CA ALA A 9 -38.98 -21.74 4.62
C ALA A 9 -38.02 -21.01 5.57
N ILE A 10 -37.95 -21.41 6.84
CA ILE A 10 -37.03 -20.83 7.84
C ILE A 10 -35.58 -21.25 7.56
N LEU A 11 -35.32 -22.50 7.16
CA LEU A 11 -34.01 -23.00 6.78
C LEU A 11 -33.47 -22.32 5.51
N ILE A 12 -34.32 -22.05 4.51
CA ILE A 12 -33.93 -21.36 3.29
C ILE A 12 -33.60 -19.89 3.55
N LEU A 13 -34.35 -19.20 4.42
CA LEU A 13 -34.09 -17.79 4.78
C LEU A 13 -32.78 -17.61 5.56
N ALA A 14 -32.39 -18.55 6.40
CA ALA A 14 -31.14 -18.49 7.16
C ALA A 14 -29.89 -18.86 6.31
N ALA A 15 -30.05 -19.64 5.25
CA ALA A 15 -28.93 -20.08 4.40
C ALA A 15 -28.52 -19.01 3.35
N LEU A 16 -29.41 -18.12 2.97
CA LEU A 16 -29.15 -17.07 1.96
C LEU A 16 -28.11 -16.04 2.41
N PRO A 17 -28.16 -15.46 3.62
CA PRO A 17 -27.14 -14.52 4.08
C PRO A 17 -25.78 -15.17 4.29
N ALA A 18 -25.71 -16.38 4.85
CA ALA A 18 -24.46 -17.12 5.06
C ALA A 18 -23.75 -17.44 3.72
N ARG A 19 -24.50 -17.76 2.67
CA ARG A 19 -23.95 -18.03 1.33
C ARG A 19 -23.43 -16.75 0.65
N ALA A 20 -24.10 -15.62 0.85
CA ALA A 20 -23.66 -14.34 0.33
C ALA A 20 -22.37 -13.84 1.03
N GLU A 21 -22.27 -14.07 2.34
CA GLU A 21 -21.09 -13.73 3.14
C GLU A 21 -19.88 -14.59 2.76
N SER A 22 -20.05 -15.89 2.55
CA SER A 22 -19.02 -16.78 2.02
C SER A 22 -18.53 -16.32 0.64
N ALA A 23 -19.44 -16.02 -0.29
CA ALA A 23 -19.08 -15.55 -1.63
C ALA A 23 -18.33 -14.21 -1.61
N ALA A 24 -18.62 -13.31 -0.66
CA ALA A 24 -17.90 -12.06 -0.51
C ALA A 24 -16.49 -12.29 0.06
N LEU A 25 -16.32 -13.24 0.97
CA LEU A 25 -15.01 -13.64 1.48
C LEU A 25 -14.16 -14.27 0.37
N ASP A 26 -14.74 -15.18 -0.43
CA ASP A 26 -14.04 -15.78 -1.58
C ASP A 26 -13.56 -14.72 -2.58
N LEU A 27 -14.36 -13.69 -2.84
CA LEU A 27 -13.97 -12.55 -3.68
C LEU A 27 -12.83 -11.72 -3.04
N LEU A 28 -12.87 -11.51 -1.74
CA LEU A 28 -11.81 -10.79 -1.02
C LEU A 28 -10.49 -11.55 -1.12
N GLU A 29 -10.49 -12.84 -0.82
CA GLU A 29 -9.30 -13.69 -0.91
C GLU A 29 -8.75 -13.77 -2.34
N ALA A 30 -9.62 -13.95 -3.33
CA ALA A 30 -9.24 -13.94 -4.75
C ALA A 30 -8.64 -12.58 -5.17
N GLY A 31 -9.20 -11.47 -4.72
CA GLY A 31 -8.69 -10.13 -4.98
C GLY A 31 -7.33 -9.89 -4.35
N ILE A 32 -7.10 -10.36 -3.12
CA ILE A 32 -5.81 -10.31 -2.43
C ILE A 32 -4.77 -11.17 -3.16
N ALA A 33 -5.13 -12.37 -3.57
CA ALA A 33 -4.25 -13.26 -4.33
C ALA A 33 -3.82 -12.62 -5.67
N GLU A 34 -4.76 -12.02 -6.41
CA GLU A 34 -4.46 -11.32 -7.67
C GLU A 34 -3.60 -10.06 -7.42
N PHE A 35 -3.85 -9.31 -6.32
CA PHE A 35 -3.00 -8.21 -5.90
C PHE A 35 -1.56 -8.68 -5.61
N ASN A 36 -1.38 -9.75 -4.85
CA ASN A 36 -0.06 -10.30 -4.55
C ASN A 36 0.68 -10.73 -5.82
N ALA A 37 -0.01 -11.35 -6.77
CA ALA A 37 0.56 -11.72 -8.06
C ALA A 37 0.92 -10.48 -8.91
N ALA A 38 0.06 -9.44 -8.90
CA ALA A 38 0.33 -8.16 -9.55
C ALA A 38 1.55 -7.46 -8.93
N TYR A 39 1.64 -7.46 -7.60
CA TYR A 39 2.74 -6.85 -6.84
C TYR A 39 4.07 -7.51 -7.17
N GLN A 40 4.11 -8.86 -7.25
CA GLN A 40 5.34 -9.60 -7.59
C GLN A 40 5.82 -9.41 -9.03
N THR A 41 4.90 -9.20 -9.97
CA THR A 41 5.22 -9.05 -11.40
C THR A 41 5.23 -7.61 -11.89
N TRP A 42 4.72 -6.67 -11.08
CA TRP A 42 4.48 -5.27 -11.40
C TRP A 42 3.60 -5.07 -12.64
N ASP A 43 2.65 -5.99 -12.85
CA ASP A 43 1.76 -6.06 -14.02
C ASP A 43 0.51 -5.20 -13.83
N GLY A 44 0.35 -4.17 -14.69
CA GLY A 44 -0.78 -3.24 -14.62
C GLY A 44 -2.14 -3.91 -14.85
N THR A 45 -2.23 -4.88 -15.76
CA THR A 45 -3.47 -5.60 -16.04
C THR A 45 -3.91 -6.45 -14.84
N ARG A 46 -2.94 -7.03 -14.12
CA ARG A 46 -3.23 -7.75 -12.87
C ARG A 46 -3.70 -6.81 -11.78
N PHE A 47 -3.10 -5.63 -11.64
CA PHE A 47 -3.59 -4.62 -10.69
C PHE A 47 -5.03 -4.20 -11.01
N GLU A 48 -5.40 -4.02 -12.29
CA GLU A 48 -6.77 -3.71 -12.68
C GLU A 48 -7.74 -4.82 -12.27
N ARG A 49 -7.40 -6.08 -12.54
CA ARG A 49 -8.22 -7.22 -12.11
C ARG A 49 -8.36 -7.32 -10.59
N ALA A 50 -7.27 -7.10 -9.86
CA ALA A 50 -7.31 -7.07 -8.39
C ALA A 50 -8.26 -5.97 -7.89
N CYS A 51 -8.17 -4.74 -8.42
CA CYS A 51 -9.06 -3.64 -8.07
C CYS A 51 -10.52 -3.97 -8.35
N ASP A 52 -10.83 -4.57 -9.52
CA ASP A 52 -12.20 -4.93 -9.88
C ASP A 52 -12.77 -6.04 -8.98
N THR A 53 -11.96 -7.05 -8.65
CA THR A 53 -12.37 -8.14 -7.77
C THR A 53 -12.60 -7.62 -6.33
N LEU A 54 -11.69 -6.81 -5.81
CA LEU A 54 -11.80 -6.21 -4.47
C LEU A 54 -12.96 -5.21 -4.38
N ARG A 55 -13.26 -4.48 -5.45
CA ARG A 55 -14.43 -3.60 -5.51
C ARG A 55 -15.73 -4.40 -5.43
N ARG A 56 -15.80 -5.53 -6.14
CA ARG A 56 -16.94 -6.45 -6.03
C ARG A 56 -17.07 -7.04 -4.63
N ALA A 57 -15.98 -7.43 -3.99
CA ALA A 57 -15.98 -7.88 -2.61
C ALA A 57 -16.53 -6.79 -1.66
N ALA A 58 -16.11 -5.54 -1.83
CA ALA A 58 -16.55 -4.42 -1.00
C ALA A 58 -18.04 -4.03 -1.21
N THR A 59 -18.61 -4.29 -2.40
CA THR A 59 -20.00 -3.95 -2.73
C THR A 59 -20.98 -5.08 -2.44
N ASN A 60 -20.53 -6.34 -2.42
CA ASN A 60 -21.39 -7.52 -2.25
C ASN A 60 -21.51 -7.98 -0.79
N SER A 61 -20.88 -7.29 0.15
CA SER A 61 -20.93 -7.58 1.58
C SER A 61 -21.29 -6.34 2.38
N PRO A 62 -21.75 -6.49 3.64
CA PRO A 62 -21.82 -5.36 4.57
C PRO A 62 -20.46 -4.65 4.64
N PRO A 63 -20.45 -3.32 4.84
CA PRO A 63 -19.21 -2.56 4.93
C PRO A 63 -18.26 -3.16 5.98
N ALA A 64 -17.11 -3.68 5.54
CA ALA A 64 -16.07 -4.22 6.39
C ALA A 64 -14.75 -3.50 6.15
N LEU A 65 -14.01 -3.21 7.22
CA LEU A 65 -12.72 -2.54 7.18
C LEU A 65 -11.77 -3.20 6.17
N THR A 66 -11.62 -4.51 6.26
CA THR A 66 -10.69 -5.30 5.43
C THR A 66 -10.96 -5.15 3.94
N ASN A 67 -12.23 -5.13 3.52
CA ASN A 67 -12.61 -4.98 2.11
C ASN A 67 -12.16 -3.64 1.53
N TYR A 68 -12.45 -2.54 2.26
CA TYR A 68 -12.09 -1.19 1.81
C TYR A 68 -10.59 -0.93 1.96
N TYR A 69 -9.94 -1.49 2.98
CA TYR A 69 -8.49 -1.41 3.13
C TYR A 69 -7.79 -2.04 1.92
N TRP A 70 -8.12 -3.30 1.57
CA TRP A 70 -7.49 -3.99 0.45
C TRP A 70 -7.80 -3.36 -0.91
N LEU A 71 -9.03 -2.87 -1.10
CA LEU A 71 -9.36 -2.09 -2.30
C LEU A 71 -8.47 -0.83 -2.40
N GLY A 72 -8.31 -0.11 -1.29
CA GLY A 72 -7.43 1.05 -1.23
C GLY A 72 -5.96 0.72 -1.51
N VAL A 73 -5.45 -0.39 -0.96
CA VAL A 73 -4.09 -0.89 -1.21
C VAL A 73 -3.88 -1.24 -2.69
N ALA A 74 -4.83 -1.93 -3.30
CA ALA A 74 -4.74 -2.29 -4.72
C ALA A 74 -4.75 -1.05 -5.63
N GLU A 75 -5.65 -0.09 -5.39
CA GLU A 75 -5.72 1.16 -6.16
C GLU A 75 -4.46 2.03 -5.94
N PHE A 76 -3.91 2.07 -4.72
CA PHE A 76 -2.65 2.74 -4.43
C PHE A 76 -1.49 2.15 -5.22
N HIS A 77 -1.35 0.83 -5.26
CA HIS A 77 -0.27 0.18 -6.03
C HIS A 77 -0.52 0.27 -7.54
N ARG A 78 -1.78 0.25 -7.99
CA ARG A 78 -2.13 0.56 -9.38
C ARG A 78 -1.69 1.98 -9.77
N LEU A 79 -1.94 2.97 -8.92
CA LEU A 79 -1.43 4.34 -9.10
C LEU A 79 0.10 4.35 -9.23
N LEU A 80 0.81 3.72 -8.29
CA LEU A 80 2.28 3.65 -8.34
C LEU A 80 2.78 2.97 -9.62
N GLN A 81 2.12 1.92 -10.08
CA GLN A 81 2.45 1.21 -11.31
C GLN A 81 2.26 2.12 -12.54
N ILE A 82 1.20 2.92 -12.60
CA ILE A 82 0.95 3.86 -13.70
C ILE A 82 2.01 4.98 -13.71
N GLU A 83 2.33 5.55 -12.53
CA GLU A 83 3.27 6.68 -12.41
C GLU A 83 4.73 6.28 -12.63
N ASN A 84 5.11 5.05 -12.30
CA ASN A 84 6.50 4.58 -12.32
C ASN A 84 6.80 3.59 -13.46
N ARG A 85 6.14 3.71 -14.59
CA ARG A 85 6.44 2.89 -15.78
C ARG A 85 7.69 3.41 -16.49
N PRO A 86 8.73 2.59 -16.65
CA PRO A 86 9.97 3.05 -17.27
C PRO A 86 9.86 3.28 -18.79
N ASP A 87 8.88 2.66 -19.44
CA ASP A 87 8.75 2.52 -20.89
C ASP A 87 7.59 3.30 -21.52
N ARG A 88 6.74 3.94 -20.70
CA ARG A 88 5.54 4.61 -21.18
C ARG A 88 5.35 5.99 -20.57
N LYS A 89 4.75 6.88 -21.36
CA LYS A 89 4.27 8.16 -20.84
C LYS A 89 3.16 7.91 -19.82
N VAL A 90 3.25 8.61 -18.68
CA VAL A 90 2.25 8.50 -17.60
C VAL A 90 0.86 8.88 -18.12
N ASP A 91 -0.09 7.97 -17.98
CA ASP A 91 -1.50 8.28 -18.18
C ASP A 91 -2.04 9.01 -16.95
N ARG A 92 -2.01 10.34 -17.01
CA ARG A 92 -2.45 11.20 -15.91
C ARG A 92 -3.90 10.97 -15.49
N ARG A 93 -4.78 10.68 -16.47
CA ARG A 93 -6.19 10.43 -16.18
C ARG A 93 -6.37 9.13 -15.40
N ALA A 94 -5.72 8.06 -15.83
CA ALA A 94 -5.75 6.78 -15.12
C ALA A 94 -5.10 6.90 -13.73
N ALA A 95 -3.99 7.66 -13.59
CA ALA A 95 -3.35 7.92 -12.32
C ALA A 95 -4.27 8.68 -11.34
N ASP A 96 -4.93 9.75 -11.81
CA ASP A 96 -5.87 10.51 -10.99
C ASP A 96 -7.08 9.67 -10.55
N GLN A 97 -7.61 8.83 -11.46
CA GLN A 97 -8.70 7.90 -11.13
C GLN A 97 -8.30 6.88 -10.06
N ALA A 98 -7.13 6.26 -10.19
CA ALA A 98 -6.62 5.31 -9.20
C ALA A 98 -6.38 5.99 -7.84
N ARG A 99 -5.82 7.21 -7.85
CA ARG A 99 -5.59 8.00 -6.64
C ARG A 99 -6.89 8.33 -5.92
N ASP A 100 -7.90 8.80 -6.64
CA ASP A 100 -9.18 9.18 -6.07
C ASP A 100 -9.95 7.95 -5.57
N ALA A 101 -9.86 6.81 -6.26
CA ALA A 101 -10.43 5.54 -5.82
C ALA A 101 -9.76 5.05 -4.52
N ALA A 102 -8.42 5.12 -4.43
CA ALA A 102 -7.70 4.77 -3.21
C ALA A 102 -8.09 5.68 -2.02
N ILE A 103 -8.16 7.00 -2.24
CA ILE A 103 -8.60 7.96 -1.20
C ILE A 103 -10.02 7.63 -0.74
N SER A 104 -10.93 7.34 -1.65
CA SER A 104 -12.33 6.96 -1.32
C SER A 104 -12.38 5.69 -0.48
N ALA A 105 -11.64 4.65 -0.87
CA ALA A 105 -11.59 3.38 -0.17
C ALA A 105 -11.04 3.53 1.26
N PHE A 106 -9.88 4.17 1.44
CA PHE A 106 -9.32 4.40 2.78
C PHE A 106 -10.16 5.34 3.62
N SER A 107 -10.81 6.34 3.03
CA SER A 107 -11.76 7.20 3.75
C SER A 107 -12.96 6.41 4.25
N THR A 108 -13.42 5.41 3.49
CA THR A 108 -14.50 4.51 3.93
C THR A 108 -14.00 3.56 5.02
N ALA A 109 -12.79 3.02 4.88
CA ALA A 109 -12.16 2.23 5.94
C ALA A 109 -12.09 2.99 7.26
N LEU A 110 -11.71 4.28 7.25
CA LEU A 110 -11.66 5.13 8.45
C LEU A 110 -13.04 5.52 9.00
N LYS A 111 -14.11 5.44 8.22
CA LYS A 111 -15.49 5.58 8.75
C LYS A 111 -15.91 4.34 9.54
N ILE A 112 -15.35 3.17 9.23
CA ILE A 112 -15.61 1.91 9.91
C ILE A 112 -14.74 1.80 11.17
N ASP A 113 -13.44 2.07 11.03
CA ASP A 113 -12.48 2.12 12.14
C ASP A 113 -11.57 3.34 12.01
N SER A 114 -11.88 4.37 12.80
CA SER A 114 -11.13 5.63 12.82
C SER A 114 -9.72 5.53 13.42
N TYR A 115 -9.34 4.37 13.97
CA TYR A 115 -8.01 4.10 14.54
C TYR A 115 -7.12 3.27 13.62
N HIS A 116 -7.56 2.96 12.40
CA HIS A 116 -6.78 2.15 11.47
C HIS A 116 -5.55 2.89 10.95
N ALA A 117 -4.40 2.64 11.56
CA ALA A 117 -3.14 3.36 11.36
C ALA A 117 -2.65 3.36 9.91
N GLU A 118 -2.73 2.22 9.21
CA GLU A 118 -2.27 2.11 7.82
C GLU A 118 -3.13 2.95 6.87
N SER A 119 -4.46 3.01 7.08
CA SER A 119 -5.34 3.89 6.29
C SER A 119 -4.99 5.36 6.48
N HIS A 120 -4.62 5.78 7.70
CA HIS A 120 -4.12 7.11 7.94
C HIS A 120 -2.81 7.37 7.20
N ALA A 121 -1.83 6.48 7.30
CA ALA A 121 -0.53 6.64 6.61
C ALA A 121 -0.69 6.73 5.09
N LEU A 122 -1.55 5.87 4.51
CA LEU A 122 -1.82 5.84 3.08
C LEU A 122 -2.58 7.09 2.60
N LEU A 123 -3.55 7.58 3.36
CA LEU A 123 -4.23 8.86 3.04
C LEU A 123 -3.27 10.04 3.11
N GLY A 124 -2.41 10.11 4.13
CA GLY A 124 -1.38 11.15 4.22
C GLY A 124 -0.46 11.13 2.99
N THR A 125 -0.03 9.94 2.57
CA THR A 125 0.79 9.74 1.37
C THR A 125 0.06 10.19 0.10
N LEU A 126 -1.19 9.75 -0.11
CA LEU A 126 -1.98 10.07 -1.30
C LEU A 126 -2.28 11.58 -1.42
N TYR A 127 -2.62 12.23 -0.31
CA TYR A 127 -2.79 13.70 -0.30
C TYR A 127 -1.46 14.43 -0.50
N GLY A 128 -0.35 13.90 0.03
CA GLY A 128 0.99 14.40 -0.27
C GLY A 128 1.33 14.34 -1.76
N MET A 129 1.02 13.22 -2.42
CA MET A 129 1.19 13.07 -3.88
C MET A 129 0.32 14.06 -4.68
N LYS A 130 -0.88 14.43 -4.18
CA LYS A 130 -1.71 15.47 -4.82
C LYS A 130 -1.05 16.85 -4.79
N ILE A 131 -0.21 17.13 -3.82
CA ILE A 131 0.48 18.42 -3.69
C ILE A 131 1.49 18.59 -4.81
N ASP A 132 2.32 17.58 -5.09
CA ASP A 132 3.28 17.53 -6.20
C ASP A 132 4.07 18.84 -6.39
N GLY A 133 4.59 19.42 -5.29
CA GLY A 133 5.34 20.68 -5.29
C GLY A 133 4.51 21.94 -5.57
N ASN A 134 3.21 21.85 -5.79
CA ASN A 134 2.36 23.00 -6.08
C ASN A 134 1.90 23.71 -4.79
N ILE A 135 2.25 24.99 -4.64
CA ILE A 135 1.96 25.78 -3.44
C ILE A 135 0.46 25.90 -3.16
N LEU A 136 -0.38 26.12 -4.15
CA LEU A 136 -1.83 26.22 -3.96
C LEU A 136 -2.43 24.91 -3.49
N LYS A 137 -1.95 23.80 -4.05
CA LYS A 137 -2.34 22.47 -3.59
C LYS A 137 -1.80 22.18 -2.17
N ALA A 138 -0.60 22.67 -1.83
CA ALA A 138 -0.05 22.53 -0.48
C ALA A 138 -0.91 23.28 0.56
N ILE A 139 -1.38 24.49 0.25
CA ILE A 139 -2.31 25.23 1.11
C ILE A 139 -3.62 24.45 1.28
N ARG A 140 -4.15 23.88 0.19
CA ARG A 140 -5.42 23.14 0.22
C ARG A 140 -5.35 21.79 0.94
N TYR A 141 -4.32 21.01 0.67
CA TYR A 141 -4.21 19.61 1.14
C TYR A 141 -3.26 19.43 2.33
N GLY A 142 -2.38 20.39 2.60
CA GLY A 142 -1.40 20.32 3.70
C GLY A 142 -2.01 19.99 5.05
N PRO A 143 -3.08 20.68 5.50
CA PRO A 143 -3.74 20.36 6.75
C PRO A 143 -4.27 18.92 6.82
N THR A 144 -4.75 18.39 5.68
CA THR A 144 -5.23 17.00 5.60
C THR A 144 -4.07 16.00 5.69
N VAL A 145 -2.94 16.29 5.01
CA VAL A 145 -1.71 15.49 5.12
C VAL A 145 -1.24 15.43 6.57
N GLU A 146 -1.16 16.58 7.23
CA GLU A 146 -0.69 16.68 8.60
C GLU A 146 -1.58 15.90 9.58
N LYS A 147 -2.90 16.10 9.51
CA LYS A 147 -3.88 15.34 10.31
C LYS A 147 -3.66 13.82 10.21
N HIS A 148 -3.53 13.32 8.98
CA HIS A 148 -3.36 11.88 8.76
C HIS A 148 -1.97 11.40 9.17
N ARG A 149 -0.93 12.20 8.98
CA ARG A 149 0.43 11.91 9.42
C ARG A 149 0.53 11.80 10.94
N GLU A 150 -0.04 12.73 11.68
CA GLU A 150 -0.08 12.72 13.16
C GLU A 150 -0.80 11.47 13.68
N ALA A 151 -1.99 11.17 13.12
CA ALA A 151 -2.72 9.96 13.49
C ALA A 151 -1.90 8.69 13.21
N ALA A 152 -1.25 8.61 12.04
CA ALA A 152 -0.40 7.47 11.70
C ALA A 152 0.78 7.30 12.66
N ILE A 153 1.43 8.38 13.09
CA ILE A 153 2.54 8.35 14.06
C ILE A 153 2.05 7.80 15.41
N VAL A 154 0.92 8.29 15.92
CA VAL A 154 0.39 7.88 17.22
C VAL A 154 -0.09 6.44 17.20
N LEU A 155 -0.84 6.06 16.17
CA LEU A 155 -1.52 4.76 16.10
C LEU A 155 -0.62 3.63 15.57
N GLY A 156 0.38 3.96 14.75
CA GLY A 156 1.14 2.99 13.97
C GLY A 156 2.63 2.92 14.31
N SER A 157 3.05 3.31 15.52
CA SER A 157 4.48 3.35 15.92
C SER A 157 5.19 1.99 15.80
N LYS A 158 4.46 0.87 15.89
CA LYS A 158 4.97 -0.51 15.75
C LYS A 158 4.49 -1.20 14.46
N ASN A 159 3.88 -0.49 13.55
CA ASN A 159 3.41 -1.04 12.28
C ASN A 159 4.47 -0.82 11.19
N PRO A 160 5.00 -1.88 10.54
CA PRO A 160 6.08 -1.75 9.57
C PRO A 160 5.68 -0.89 8.35
N ARG A 161 4.46 -1.02 7.84
CA ARG A 161 3.97 -0.27 6.67
C ARG A 161 3.80 1.21 6.98
N VAL A 162 3.32 1.53 8.19
CA VAL A 162 3.22 2.92 8.66
C VAL A 162 4.61 3.56 8.73
N GLN A 163 5.58 2.90 9.37
CA GLN A 163 6.95 3.42 9.49
C GLN A 163 7.62 3.54 8.11
N TYR A 164 7.41 2.58 7.22
CA TYR A 164 7.87 2.64 5.84
C TYR A 164 7.31 3.88 5.10
N LEU A 165 6.00 4.11 5.14
CA LEU A 165 5.36 5.26 4.48
C LEU A 165 5.82 6.60 5.07
N LEU A 166 6.00 6.68 6.39
CA LEU A 166 6.55 7.86 7.06
C LEU A 166 8.02 8.10 6.66
N GLY A 167 8.82 7.05 6.56
CA GLY A 167 10.21 7.12 6.11
C GLY A 167 10.32 7.62 4.66
N VAL A 168 9.49 7.12 3.77
CA VAL A 168 9.41 7.59 2.37
C VAL A 168 8.97 9.05 2.30
N CYS A 169 7.98 9.46 3.09
CA CYS A 169 7.56 10.86 3.19
C CYS A 169 8.72 11.77 3.63
N LYS A 170 9.46 11.38 4.69
CA LYS A 170 10.65 12.10 5.15
C LYS A 170 11.73 12.19 4.08
N LEU A 171 11.97 11.12 3.32
CA LEU A 171 12.93 11.09 2.24
C LEU A 171 12.58 12.11 1.14
N HIS A 172 11.32 12.11 0.68
CA HIS A 172 10.87 13.01 -0.39
C HIS A 172 10.83 14.48 0.04
N THR A 173 10.73 14.77 1.34
CA THR A 173 10.72 16.14 1.89
C THR A 173 12.06 16.59 2.44
N ALA A 174 13.09 15.73 2.43
CA ALA A 174 14.41 16.02 2.96
C ALA A 174 15.11 17.12 2.15
N LYS A 175 15.57 18.17 2.83
CA LYS A 175 16.27 19.31 2.21
C LYS A 175 17.78 19.34 2.54
N ASN A 176 18.26 18.48 3.42
CA ASN A 176 19.63 18.42 3.85
C ASN A 176 20.00 17.01 4.33
N GLN A 177 21.29 16.80 4.59
CA GLN A 177 21.79 15.48 5.03
C GLN A 177 21.22 15.02 6.37
N THR A 178 20.97 15.92 7.31
CA THR A 178 20.35 15.56 8.60
C THR A 178 18.95 15.02 8.39
N ALA A 179 18.13 15.66 7.55
CA ALA A 179 16.80 15.18 7.19
C ALA A 179 16.86 13.82 6.46
N LEU A 180 17.84 13.60 5.57
CA LEU A 180 18.06 12.31 4.92
C LEU A 180 18.42 11.20 5.91
N ARG A 181 19.28 11.48 6.91
CA ARG A 181 19.60 10.52 7.98
C ARG A 181 18.36 10.17 8.80
N ASN A 182 17.54 11.16 9.15
CA ASN A 182 16.28 10.91 9.86
C ASN A 182 15.29 10.06 9.04
N ALA A 183 15.29 10.21 7.72
CA ALA A 183 14.50 9.35 6.82
C ALA A 183 15.07 7.92 6.82
N LEU A 184 16.39 7.78 6.70
CA LEU A 184 17.08 6.49 6.75
C LEU A 184 16.79 5.74 8.06
N ASP A 185 16.95 6.41 9.21
CA ASP A 185 16.67 5.79 10.51
C ASP A 185 15.24 5.26 10.60
N THR A 186 14.26 6.02 10.10
CA THR A 186 12.86 5.59 10.08
C THR A 186 12.64 4.38 9.17
N LEU A 187 13.31 4.33 8.01
CA LEU A 187 13.24 3.18 7.11
C LEU A 187 13.93 1.94 7.68
N LEU A 188 15.05 2.11 8.39
CA LEU A 188 15.72 1.01 9.09
C LEU A 188 14.85 0.46 10.23
N ASP A 189 14.14 1.32 10.97
CA ASP A 189 13.14 0.90 11.95
C ASP A 189 12.00 0.11 11.29
N ALA A 190 11.50 0.57 10.16
CA ALA A 190 10.49 -0.14 9.40
C ALA A 190 10.97 -1.53 8.96
N LEU A 191 12.21 -1.66 8.48
CA LEU A 191 12.80 -2.95 8.09
C LEU A 191 12.85 -3.92 9.27
N ARG A 192 13.28 -3.45 10.46
CA ARG A 192 13.29 -4.27 11.69
C ARG A 192 11.89 -4.78 12.04
N LEU A 193 10.86 -3.94 11.89
CA LEU A 193 9.48 -4.32 12.12
C LEU A 193 8.97 -5.32 11.08
N PHE A 194 9.31 -5.16 9.80
CA PHE A 194 8.99 -6.13 8.75
C PHE A 194 9.65 -7.50 8.99
N GLU A 195 10.91 -7.50 9.43
CA GLU A 195 11.63 -8.73 9.77
C GLU A 195 11.01 -9.44 10.99
N ALA A 196 10.51 -8.68 11.96
CA ALA A 196 9.76 -9.23 13.09
C ALA A 196 8.41 -9.81 12.63
N GLU A 197 7.68 -9.10 11.76
CA GLU A 197 6.42 -9.57 11.17
C GLU A 197 6.60 -10.87 10.36
N ALA A 198 7.70 -11.00 9.62
CA ALA A 198 7.98 -12.19 8.82
C ALA A 198 8.16 -13.46 9.66
N ARG A 199 8.44 -13.34 10.96
CA ARG A 199 8.56 -14.47 11.90
C ARG A 199 7.21 -14.90 12.48
N THR A 200 6.14 -14.15 12.21
CA THR A 200 4.80 -14.48 12.68
C THR A 200 3.99 -15.20 11.58
N THR A 201 3.19 -16.19 11.99
CA THR A 201 2.20 -16.78 11.11
C THR A 201 1.02 -15.81 10.98
N GLY A 202 0.86 -15.20 9.80
CA GLY A 202 -0.26 -14.32 9.54
C GLY A 202 -1.42 -15.02 8.83
N GLY A 203 -2.62 -14.48 8.99
CA GLY A 203 -3.81 -14.93 8.25
C GLY A 203 -3.76 -14.56 6.78
N ALA A 204 -4.57 -15.24 5.95
CA ALA A 204 -4.65 -14.98 4.49
C ALA A 204 -5.04 -13.54 4.14
N LEU A 205 -5.75 -12.87 5.04
CA LEU A 205 -6.21 -11.49 4.86
C LEU A 205 -5.24 -10.44 5.41
N GLU A 206 -4.16 -10.86 6.08
CA GLU A 206 -3.19 -9.93 6.63
C GLU A 206 -2.28 -9.35 5.53
N PRO A 207 -2.00 -8.03 5.55
CA PRO A 207 -1.14 -7.42 4.56
C PRO A 207 0.32 -7.85 4.74
N ARG A 208 0.99 -8.17 3.63
CA ARG A 208 2.41 -8.58 3.55
C ARG A 208 3.22 -7.75 2.54
N TRP A 209 2.67 -6.64 2.05
CA TRP A 209 3.33 -5.73 1.12
C TRP A 209 4.29 -4.76 1.84
N GLY A 210 5.20 -4.16 1.09
CA GLY A 210 6.01 -3.01 1.52
C GLY A 210 7.47 -3.33 1.83
N TYR A 211 7.82 -4.56 2.24
CA TYR A 211 9.19 -4.90 2.64
C TYR A 211 10.23 -4.65 1.53
N ALA A 212 10.00 -5.18 0.32
CA ALA A 212 10.92 -4.99 -0.79
C ALA A 212 11.11 -3.51 -1.16
N THR A 213 10.00 -2.77 -1.23
CA THR A 213 10.03 -1.34 -1.54
C THR A 213 10.69 -0.53 -0.42
N CYS A 214 10.54 -0.94 0.85
CA CYS A 214 11.27 -0.34 1.98
C CYS A 214 12.79 -0.52 1.80
N LEU A 215 13.26 -1.71 1.40
CA LEU A 215 14.66 -1.94 1.05
C LEU A 215 15.14 -1.01 -0.08
N THR A 216 14.33 -0.83 -1.12
CA THR A 216 14.62 0.05 -2.25
C THR A 216 14.81 1.50 -1.79
N PHE A 217 13.90 2.03 -0.98
CA PHE A 217 14.01 3.41 -0.48
C PHE A 217 15.11 3.57 0.57
N THR A 218 15.44 2.53 1.34
CA THR A 218 16.64 2.52 2.20
C THR A 218 17.90 2.64 1.36
N GLY A 219 18.01 1.87 0.27
CA GLY A 219 19.10 2.00 -0.69
C GLY A 219 19.16 3.42 -1.29
N ARG A 220 18.00 4.03 -1.60
CA ARG A 220 17.96 5.41 -2.11
C ARG A 220 18.44 6.43 -1.08
N CYS A 221 18.15 6.26 0.20
CA CYS A 221 18.70 7.13 1.24
C CYS A 221 20.23 7.04 1.31
N HIS A 222 20.79 5.84 1.29
CA HIS A 222 22.25 5.64 1.26
C HIS A 222 22.89 6.25 0.01
N GLU A 223 22.26 6.08 -1.17
CA GLU A 223 22.72 6.71 -2.41
C GLU A 223 22.81 8.25 -2.27
N LEU A 224 21.75 8.89 -1.75
CA LEU A 224 21.68 10.34 -1.54
C LEU A 224 22.63 10.84 -0.44
N LEU A 225 23.00 9.99 0.51
CA LEU A 225 24.00 10.28 1.54
C LEU A 225 25.44 10.06 1.06
N GLY A 226 25.65 9.67 -0.19
CA GLY A 226 26.99 9.40 -0.75
C GLY A 226 27.60 8.09 -0.27
N GLN A 227 26.79 7.09 0.05
CA GLN A 227 27.17 5.77 0.55
C GLN A 227 26.85 4.67 -0.50
N PRO A 228 27.55 4.63 -1.66
CA PRO A 228 27.18 3.78 -2.77
C PRO A 228 27.27 2.28 -2.47
N SER A 229 28.20 1.86 -1.62
CA SER A 229 28.35 0.45 -1.23
C SER A 229 27.16 -0.06 -0.41
N ASP A 230 26.67 0.74 0.53
CA ASP A 230 25.47 0.41 1.30
C ASP A 230 24.23 0.43 0.43
N ALA A 231 24.10 1.45 -0.43
CA ALA A 231 23.01 1.55 -1.38
C ALA A 231 22.94 0.30 -2.29
N GLU A 232 24.08 -0.14 -2.81
CA GLU A 232 24.17 -1.37 -3.63
C GLU A 232 23.65 -2.60 -2.88
N GLN A 233 24.05 -2.79 -1.63
CA GLN A 233 23.59 -3.91 -0.80
C GLN A 233 22.07 -3.91 -0.64
N PHE A 234 21.46 -2.75 -0.33
CA PHE A 234 20.01 -2.64 -0.16
C PHE A 234 19.25 -2.85 -1.47
N TYR A 235 19.73 -2.33 -2.61
CA TYR A 235 19.13 -2.59 -3.91
C TYR A 235 19.20 -4.06 -4.29
N ARG A 236 20.31 -4.75 -4.03
CA ARG A 236 20.43 -6.20 -4.28
C ARG A 236 19.48 -7.00 -3.37
N LYS A 237 19.35 -6.64 -2.10
CA LYS A 237 18.36 -7.25 -1.18
C LYS A 237 16.94 -7.05 -1.69
N ALA A 238 16.59 -5.84 -2.14
CA ALA A 238 15.27 -5.55 -2.70
C ALA A 238 14.97 -6.44 -3.92
N LEU A 239 15.94 -6.57 -4.84
CA LEU A 239 15.79 -7.40 -6.05
C LEU A 239 15.75 -8.91 -5.75
N ALA A 240 16.37 -9.35 -4.66
CA ALA A 240 16.26 -10.76 -4.22
C ALA A 240 14.83 -11.09 -3.74
N VAL A 241 14.12 -10.11 -3.12
CA VAL A 241 12.73 -10.26 -2.69
C VAL A 241 11.75 -9.99 -3.82
N HIS A 242 12.02 -8.98 -4.64
CA HIS A 242 11.13 -8.51 -5.71
C HIS A 242 11.94 -8.26 -7.00
N PRO A 243 12.17 -9.30 -7.83
CA PRO A 243 12.99 -9.18 -9.05
C PRO A 243 12.44 -8.20 -10.09
N ALA A 244 11.15 -7.87 -10.04
CA ALA A 244 10.50 -6.93 -10.96
C ALA A 244 10.66 -5.45 -10.53
N ASP A 245 11.20 -5.15 -9.34
CA ASP A 245 11.37 -3.77 -8.85
C ASP A 245 12.33 -2.98 -9.76
N HIS A 246 11.74 -2.15 -10.63
CA HIS A 246 12.50 -1.33 -11.57
C HIS A 246 13.25 -0.17 -10.87
N LEU A 247 12.73 0.36 -9.76
CA LEU A 247 13.41 1.42 -9.00
C LEU A 247 14.70 0.89 -8.37
N ALA A 248 14.65 -0.33 -7.83
CA ALA A 248 15.85 -1.01 -7.33
C ALA A 248 16.85 -1.32 -8.46
N LYS A 249 16.37 -1.75 -9.64
CA LYS A 249 17.24 -1.98 -10.82
C LYS A 249 17.96 -0.71 -11.26
N GLU A 250 17.21 0.39 -11.38
CA GLU A 250 17.77 1.68 -11.76
C GLU A 250 18.73 2.23 -10.70
N GLY A 251 18.37 2.10 -9.42
CA GLY A 251 19.25 2.47 -8.32
C GLY A 251 20.56 1.68 -8.33
N LEU A 252 20.48 0.36 -8.49
CA LEU A 252 21.65 -0.50 -8.59
C LEU A 252 22.56 -0.09 -9.77
N LYS A 253 21.96 0.17 -10.94
CA LYS A 253 22.70 0.63 -12.12
C LYS A 253 23.44 1.94 -11.85
N ARG A 254 22.80 2.92 -11.19
CA ARG A 254 23.45 4.21 -10.87
C ARG A 254 24.66 4.03 -9.97
N VAL A 255 24.52 3.29 -8.87
CA VAL A 255 25.63 3.14 -7.89
C VAL A 255 26.77 2.27 -8.39
N THR A 256 26.51 1.28 -9.24
CA THR A 256 27.57 0.43 -9.83
C THR A 256 28.32 1.11 -10.98
N THR A 257 27.76 2.14 -11.60
CA THR A 257 28.44 2.93 -12.65
C THR A 257 29.41 3.95 -12.06
N ILE A 258 29.14 4.44 -10.83
CA ILE A 258 29.99 5.40 -10.13
C ILE A 258 31.28 4.73 -9.60
N ASN A 259 31.25 3.43 -9.35
CA ASN A 259 32.37 2.67 -8.81
C ASN A 259 33.34 2.10 -9.90
N LYS A 260 33.12 2.46 -11.16
CA LYS A 260 34.03 2.17 -12.30
C LYS A 260 34.77 3.42 -12.75
#